data_2547d7ae1655221239caf519f116724c
#
_entry.id   2547d7ae1655221239caf519f116724c
#
_cell.length_a   1.000
_cell.length_b   1.000
_cell.length_c   1.000
_cell.angle_alpha   90.00
_cell.angle_beta   90.00
_cell.angle_gamma   90.00
#
_symmetry.space_group_name_H-M   'P 1'
#
loop_
_entity.id
_entity.type
_entity.pdbx_description
1 polymer ?
#
loop_
_entity_poly.entity_id
_entity_poly.type
_entity_poly.pdbx_seq_one_letter_code
_entity_poly.pdbx_strand_id
1 'polypeptide(L)'
;MTSIKELFSAKPKFIAGASSIEQIPYNLFMPEVAFIGRSNVGKSSLINAIVGDKNCARVSKNPGRTQQINFFTISDKISVADLPGYGYAAVSKKVRRSWDKLILDYLRGRQNLRRIFLLIDSRHSFKATDEEIMNILDDSAVVYQIILTKIDKISNISNIKQEIEAKISMHTAAFPEILATSSEKMIGISDVQKAIATFS
;
A
#
# COMPACT_ATOMS: atom_id res chain seq x y z
N MET A 1 -6.47 -24.54 4.19
CA MET A 1 -5.83 -23.29 3.71
C MET A 1 -6.22 -23.08 2.24
N THR A 2 -6.72 -21.91 1.89
CA THR A 2 -7.05 -21.55 0.50
C THR A 2 -5.76 -21.47 -0.28
N SER A 3 -5.69 -22.03 -1.49
CA SER A 3 -4.49 -21.88 -2.30
C SER A 3 -4.38 -20.40 -2.76
N ILE A 4 -3.14 -19.91 -2.97
CA ILE A 4 -2.91 -18.54 -3.45
C ILE A 4 -3.65 -18.32 -4.77
N LYS A 5 -3.65 -19.32 -5.65
CA LYS A 5 -4.37 -19.28 -6.93
C LYS A 5 -5.87 -19.11 -6.75
N GLU A 6 -6.49 -19.83 -5.81
CA GLU A 6 -7.92 -19.68 -5.50
C GLU A 6 -8.22 -18.30 -4.92
N LEU A 7 -7.37 -17.80 -3.98
CA LEU A 7 -7.58 -16.50 -3.36
C LEU A 7 -7.63 -15.36 -4.39
N PHE A 8 -6.76 -15.40 -5.40
CA PHE A 8 -6.68 -14.34 -6.42
C PHE A 8 -7.39 -14.67 -7.74
N SER A 9 -8.19 -15.75 -7.81
CA SER A 9 -8.94 -16.13 -9.02
C SER A 9 -10.24 -15.36 -9.21
N ALA A 10 -10.89 -14.95 -8.11
CA ALA A 10 -12.13 -14.19 -8.16
C ALA A 10 -11.86 -12.70 -8.41
N LYS A 11 -12.78 -12.05 -9.12
CA LYS A 11 -12.72 -10.59 -9.31
C LYS A 11 -12.84 -9.89 -7.96
N PRO A 12 -12.02 -8.86 -7.71
CA PRO A 12 -12.15 -8.04 -6.51
C PRO A 12 -13.50 -7.31 -6.51
N LYS A 13 -14.11 -7.16 -5.34
CA LYS A 13 -15.36 -6.42 -5.18
C LYS A 13 -15.07 -5.09 -4.52
N PHE A 14 -15.41 -3.98 -5.17
CA PHE A 14 -15.37 -2.66 -4.55
C PHE A 14 -16.44 -2.57 -3.46
N ILE A 15 -16.04 -2.07 -2.28
CA ILE A 15 -16.91 -1.95 -1.11
C ILE A 15 -17.32 -0.51 -0.87
N ALA A 16 -16.34 0.39 -0.72
CA ALA A 16 -16.60 1.79 -0.40
C ALA A 16 -15.40 2.68 -0.71
N GLY A 17 -15.67 3.98 -0.89
CA GLY A 17 -14.68 5.03 -0.83
C GLY A 17 -14.96 5.92 0.38
N ALA A 18 -13.98 6.11 1.26
CA ALA A 18 -14.11 6.88 2.48
C ALA A 18 -13.23 8.13 2.44
N SER A 19 -13.84 9.30 2.55
CA SER A 19 -13.20 10.61 2.68
C SER A 19 -13.15 11.11 4.13
N SER A 20 -13.85 10.40 5.04
CA SER A 20 -13.85 10.64 6.48
C SER A 20 -13.94 9.31 7.24
N ILE A 21 -13.65 9.33 8.53
CA ILE A 21 -13.62 8.14 9.37
C ILE A 21 -15.01 7.46 9.45
N GLU A 22 -16.08 8.23 9.43
CA GLU A 22 -17.47 7.74 9.52
C GLU A 22 -17.90 6.94 8.29
N GLN A 23 -17.21 7.14 7.16
CA GLN A 23 -17.47 6.43 5.90
C GLN A 23 -16.68 5.12 5.78
N ILE A 24 -15.76 4.86 6.70
CA ILE A 24 -14.98 3.62 6.70
C ILE A 24 -15.92 2.44 7.04
N PRO A 25 -15.92 1.36 6.24
CA PRO A 25 -16.80 0.22 6.51
C PRO A 25 -16.33 -0.53 7.76
N TYR A 26 -17.03 -0.35 8.89
CA TYR A 26 -16.71 -0.99 10.17
C TYR A 26 -17.10 -2.46 10.25
N ASN A 27 -17.98 -2.93 9.39
CA ASN A 27 -18.52 -4.30 9.39
C ASN A 27 -17.66 -5.31 8.60
N LEU A 28 -16.47 -4.92 8.18
CA LEU A 28 -15.52 -5.85 7.54
C LEU A 28 -14.70 -6.54 8.62
N PHE A 29 -15.10 -7.78 8.99
CA PHE A 29 -14.41 -8.56 10.01
C PHE A 29 -13.21 -9.37 9.47
N MET A 30 -13.04 -9.40 8.15
CA MET A 30 -11.92 -10.09 7.52
C MET A 30 -10.60 -9.34 7.75
N PRO A 31 -9.46 -10.05 7.76
CA PRO A 31 -8.14 -9.42 7.79
C PRO A 31 -8.00 -8.39 6.69
N GLU A 32 -7.34 -7.28 7.01
CA GLU A 32 -7.15 -6.17 6.07
C GLU A 32 -5.66 -5.91 5.83
N VAL A 33 -5.32 -5.66 4.58
CA VAL A 33 -4.02 -5.12 4.18
C VAL A 33 -4.23 -3.77 3.52
N ALA A 34 -3.29 -2.84 3.72
CA ALA A 34 -3.38 -1.53 3.11
C ALA A 34 -2.17 -1.23 2.24
N PHE A 35 -2.37 -0.42 1.22
CA PHE A 35 -1.31 0.05 0.33
C PHE A 35 -1.17 1.56 0.45
N ILE A 36 0.06 2.01 0.70
CA ILE A 36 0.42 3.42 0.78
C ILE A 36 1.69 3.69 -0.01
N GLY A 37 1.87 4.88 -0.51
CA GLY A 37 3.08 5.26 -1.23
C GLY A 37 2.97 6.66 -1.81
N ARG A 38 4.06 7.18 -2.31
CA ARG A 38 4.09 8.51 -2.95
C ARG A 38 3.20 8.54 -4.18
N SER A 39 2.70 9.72 -4.50
CA SER A 39 1.99 9.94 -5.77
C SER A 39 2.84 9.47 -6.95
N ASN A 40 2.24 8.72 -7.88
CA ASN A 40 2.89 8.13 -9.06
C ASN A 40 3.96 7.05 -8.76
N VAL A 41 3.99 6.49 -7.56
CA VAL A 41 4.87 5.36 -7.21
C VAL A 41 4.53 4.07 -7.98
N GLY A 42 3.31 3.96 -8.50
CA GLY A 42 2.80 2.76 -9.19
C GLY A 42 1.80 1.94 -8.34
N LYS A 43 1.26 2.52 -7.25
CA LYS A 43 0.37 1.84 -6.30
C LYS A 43 -0.85 1.21 -6.98
N SER A 44 -1.64 1.98 -7.72
CA SER A 44 -2.83 1.44 -8.42
C SER A 44 -2.47 0.39 -9.49
N SER A 45 -1.34 0.56 -10.19
CA SER A 45 -0.86 -0.44 -11.14
C SER A 45 -0.46 -1.74 -10.47
N LEU A 46 0.18 -1.66 -9.29
CA LEU A 46 0.55 -2.83 -8.50
C LEU A 46 -0.69 -3.55 -7.96
N ILE A 47 -1.63 -2.81 -7.37
CA ILE A 47 -2.89 -3.38 -6.87
C ILE A 47 -3.60 -4.12 -8.01
N ASN A 48 -3.75 -3.48 -9.17
CA ASN A 48 -4.39 -4.10 -10.34
C ASN A 48 -3.67 -5.37 -10.80
N ALA A 49 -2.33 -5.37 -10.79
CA ALA A 49 -1.54 -6.55 -11.12
C ALA A 49 -1.72 -7.70 -10.10
N ILE A 50 -1.78 -7.38 -8.81
CA ILE A 50 -2.00 -8.35 -7.72
C ILE A 50 -3.35 -9.05 -7.86
N VAL A 51 -4.41 -8.28 -8.14
CA VAL A 51 -5.78 -8.81 -8.21
C VAL A 51 -6.17 -9.30 -9.62
N GLY A 52 -5.32 -9.13 -10.62
CA GLY A 52 -5.59 -9.55 -11.99
C GLY A 52 -6.70 -8.75 -12.69
N ASP A 53 -7.07 -7.56 -12.17
CA ASP A 53 -8.10 -6.69 -12.76
C ASP A 53 -7.55 -5.28 -12.99
N LYS A 54 -7.46 -4.86 -14.25
CA LYS A 54 -6.90 -3.57 -14.66
C LYS A 54 -7.73 -2.35 -14.20
N ASN A 55 -8.95 -2.58 -13.74
CA ASN A 55 -9.91 -1.52 -13.38
C ASN A 55 -10.24 -1.49 -11.88
N CYS A 56 -9.67 -2.36 -11.07
CA CYS A 56 -9.93 -2.42 -9.63
C CYS A 56 -9.54 -1.10 -8.94
N ALA A 57 -8.27 -0.73 -9.03
CA ALA A 57 -7.79 0.56 -8.55
C ALA A 57 -7.66 1.54 -9.72
N ARG A 58 -8.26 2.73 -9.59
CA ARG A 58 -8.20 3.74 -10.65
C ARG A 58 -6.78 4.27 -10.83
N VAL A 59 -6.21 4.02 -11.99
CA VAL A 59 -4.93 4.61 -12.40
C VAL A 59 -5.19 6.04 -12.84
N SER A 60 -4.92 7.03 -11.99
CA SER A 60 -5.02 8.45 -12.33
C SER A 60 -3.67 8.98 -12.78
N LYS A 61 -3.61 9.59 -13.97
CA LYS A 61 -2.44 10.35 -14.44
C LYS A 61 -2.36 11.74 -13.77
N ASN A 62 -3.47 12.23 -13.21
CA ASN A 62 -3.53 13.52 -12.53
C ASN A 62 -3.38 13.32 -11.02
N PRO A 63 -2.27 13.76 -10.42
CA PRO A 63 -2.05 13.65 -8.98
C PRO A 63 -3.07 14.50 -8.20
N GLY A 64 -3.44 14.07 -6.99
CA GLY A 64 -4.31 14.83 -6.08
C GLY A 64 -5.82 14.60 -6.23
N ARG A 65 -6.29 13.72 -7.14
CA ARG A 65 -7.73 13.41 -7.27
C ARG A 65 -8.26 12.41 -6.26
N THR A 66 -7.44 11.48 -5.77
CA THR A 66 -7.89 10.47 -4.81
C THR A 66 -7.59 10.96 -3.40
N GLN A 67 -8.57 11.62 -2.77
CA GLN A 67 -8.54 12.09 -1.38
C GLN A 67 -9.31 11.15 -0.46
N GLN A 68 -9.56 9.93 -0.89
CA GLN A 68 -10.34 8.93 -0.17
C GLN A 68 -9.57 7.61 -0.08
N ILE A 69 -9.87 6.84 0.95
CA ILE A 69 -9.45 5.45 1.07
C ILE A 69 -10.44 4.61 0.29
N ASN A 70 -9.97 3.79 -0.65
CA ASN A 70 -10.83 2.87 -1.39
C ASN A 70 -10.70 1.46 -0.82
N PHE A 71 -11.83 0.86 -0.48
CA PHE A 71 -11.90 -0.50 0.06
C PHE A 71 -12.45 -1.47 -0.96
N PHE A 72 -11.83 -2.62 -1.07
CA PHE A 72 -12.31 -3.74 -1.86
C PHE A 72 -11.93 -5.07 -1.20
N THR A 73 -12.57 -6.15 -1.61
CA THR A 73 -12.30 -7.49 -1.07
C THR A 73 -11.72 -8.41 -2.14
N ILE A 74 -10.90 -9.35 -1.69
CA ILE A 74 -10.36 -10.45 -2.49
C ILE A 74 -11.01 -11.72 -1.97
N SER A 75 -11.81 -12.39 -2.82
CA SER A 75 -12.52 -13.65 -2.53
C SER A 75 -13.35 -13.63 -1.22
N ASP A 76 -13.82 -12.45 -0.81
CA ASP A 76 -14.52 -12.23 0.47
C ASP A 76 -13.76 -12.76 1.70
N LYS A 77 -12.42 -12.84 1.60
CA LYS A 77 -11.53 -13.32 2.66
C LYS A 77 -10.55 -12.29 3.18
N ILE A 78 -10.13 -11.37 2.32
CA ILE A 78 -9.20 -10.30 2.66
C ILE A 78 -9.78 -8.97 2.19
N SER A 79 -9.77 -7.99 3.09
CA SER A 79 -10.02 -6.59 2.77
C SER A 79 -8.73 -5.92 2.31
N VAL A 80 -8.82 -5.09 1.29
CA VAL A 80 -7.70 -4.28 0.80
C VAL A 80 -8.10 -2.81 0.84
N ALA A 81 -7.27 -2.00 1.47
CA ALA A 81 -7.41 -0.55 1.53
C ALA A 81 -6.36 0.13 0.63
N ASP A 82 -6.82 0.83 -0.40
CA ASP A 82 -5.99 1.68 -1.26
C ASP A 82 -5.95 3.08 -0.66
N LEU A 83 -4.90 3.39 0.11
CA LEU A 83 -4.73 4.67 0.79
C LEU A 83 -4.32 5.76 -0.22
N PRO A 84 -4.73 7.02 0.00
CA PRO A 84 -4.30 8.12 -0.85
C PRO A 84 -2.77 8.26 -0.86
N GLY A 85 -2.20 8.64 -2.01
CA GLY A 85 -0.76 8.84 -2.13
C GLY A 85 -0.28 10.11 -1.42
N TYR A 86 0.88 10.07 -0.76
CA TYR A 86 1.52 11.22 -0.10
C TYR A 86 2.55 11.93 -1.00
N GLY A 87 3.15 13.02 -0.48
CA GLY A 87 4.25 13.71 -1.14
C GLY A 87 3.87 14.56 -2.36
N TYR A 88 2.59 14.91 -2.51
CA TYR A 88 2.15 15.80 -3.59
C TYR A 88 2.25 17.27 -3.18
N ALA A 89 3.17 18.01 -3.82
CA ALA A 89 3.49 19.40 -3.47
C ALA A 89 2.39 20.43 -3.79
N ALA A 90 1.47 20.12 -4.72
CA ALA A 90 0.48 21.06 -5.23
C ALA A 90 -0.87 21.06 -4.48
N VAL A 91 -1.00 20.31 -3.38
CA VAL A 91 -2.20 20.38 -2.54
C VAL A 91 -2.09 21.47 -1.48
N SER A 92 -3.21 22.16 -1.20
CA SER A 92 -3.24 23.17 -0.15
C SER A 92 -2.93 22.57 1.23
N LYS A 93 -2.37 23.38 2.15
CA LYS A 93 -2.09 22.96 3.54
C LYS A 93 -3.35 22.40 4.24
N LYS A 94 -4.54 22.92 3.94
CA LYS A 94 -5.81 22.46 4.51
C LYS A 94 -6.14 21.04 4.06
N VAL A 95 -5.98 20.75 2.76
CA VAL A 95 -6.23 19.42 2.19
C VAL A 95 -5.21 18.41 2.73
N ARG A 96 -3.95 18.79 2.87
CA ARG A 96 -2.91 17.94 3.46
C ARG A 96 -3.25 17.58 4.91
N ARG A 97 -3.65 18.54 5.73
CA ARG A 97 -4.04 18.27 7.13
C ARG A 97 -5.24 17.33 7.26
N SER A 98 -6.27 17.49 6.41
CA SER A 98 -7.42 16.57 6.43
C SER A 98 -7.05 15.16 6.02
N TRP A 99 -6.14 15.01 5.08
CA TRP A 99 -5.58 13.74 4.63
C TRP A 99 -4.75 13.08 5.74
N ASP A 100 -3.83 13.83 6.35
CA ASP A 100 -3.00 13.34 7.46
C ASP A 100 -3.89 12.85 8.61
N LYS A 101 -4.95 13.61 8.93
CA LYS A 101 -5.93 13.21 9.96
C LYS A 101 -6.66 11.93 9.60
N LEU A 102 -7.19 11.79 8.38
CA LEU A 102 -7.90 10.59 7.94
C LEU A 102 -7.00 9.34 8.03
N ILE A 103 -5.73 9.46 7.60
CA ILE A 103 -4.77 8.35 7.67
C ILE A 103 -4.47 7.98 9.13
N LEU A 104 -4.20 8.97 9.99
CA LEU A 104 -3.94 8.70 11.42
C LEU A 104 -5.14 8.05 12.11
N ASP A 105 -6.36 8.54 11.84
CA ASP A 105 -7.58 7.98 12.41
C ASP A 105 -7.80 6.53 11.89
N TYR A 106 -7.54 6.29 10.60
CA TYR A 106 -7.58 4.95 10.02
C TYR A 106 -6.56 4.01 10.70
N LEU A 107 -5.31 4.42 10.80
CA LEU A 107 -4.23 3.59 11.39
C LEU A 107 -4.54 3.21 12.84
N ARG A 108 -5.03 4.15 13.64
CA ARG A 108 -5.31 3.95 15.08
C ARG A 108 -6.60 3.20 15.35
N GLY A 109 -7.59 3.34 14.46
CA GLY A 109 -8.93 2.78 14.66
C GLY A 109 -9.18 1.43 13.98
N ARG A 110 -8.30 0.99 13.09
CA ARG A 110 -8.56 -0.17 12.25
C ARG A 110 -8.07 -1.49 12.86
N GLN A 111 -8.90 -2.13 13.67
CA GLN A 111 -8.54 -3.35 14.42
C GLN A 111 -8.22 -4.58 13.56
N ASN A 112 -8.78 -4.68 12.36
CA ASN A 112 -8.54 -5.80 11.44
C ASN A 112 -7.36 -5.57 10.49
N LEU A 113 -6.70 -4.41 10.53
CA LEU A 113 -5.50 -4.11 9.75
C LEU A 113 -4.33 -5.00 10.22
N ARG A 114 -3.78 -5.79 9.30
CA ARG A 114 -2.69 -6.74 9.56
C ARG A 114 -1.34 -6.26 9.07
N ARG A 115 -1.32 -5.56 7.94
CA ARG A 115 -0.08 -5.06 7.36
C ARG A 115 -0.33 -3.89 6.42
N ILE A 116 0.59 -2.95 6.41
CA ILE A 116 0.67 -1.92 5.39
C ILE A 116 1.80 -2.25 4.42
N PHE A 117 1.53 -2.22 3.14
CA PHE A 117 2.55 -2.25 2.11
C PHE A 117 2.92 -0.80 1.74
N LEU A 118 4.14 -0.41 2.12
CA LEU A 118 4.70 0.92 1.82
C LEU A 118 5.50 0.83 0.52
N LEU A 119 5.01 1.51 -0.52
CA LEU A 119 5.61 1.48 -1.85
C LEU A 119 6.65 2.57 -2.03
N ILE A 120 7.83 2.16 -2.53
CA ILE A 120 8.94 3.04 -2.87
C ILE A 120 9.31 2.82 -4.33
N ASP A 121 9.40 3.90 -5.11
CA ASP A 121 9.82 3.86 -6.51
C ASP A 121 11.33 3.64 -6.59
N SER A 122 11.75 2.50 -7.12
CA SER A 122 13.16 2.11 -7.18
C SER A 122 14.05 3.03 -8.04
N ARG A 123 13.45 3.88 -8.88
CA ARG A 123 14.18 4.87 -9.70
C ARG A 123 14.67 6.06 -8.90
N HIS A 124 14.15 6.25 -7.71
CA HIS A 124 14.46 7.38 -6.85
C HIS A 124 15.00 6.86 -5.51
N SER A 125 16.02 7.52 -5.00
CA SER A 125 16.50 7.25 -3.64
C SER A 125 15.38 7.48 -2.61
N PHE A 126 15.54 6.88 -1.46
CA PHE A 126 14.70 7.08 -0.28
C PHE A 126 14.54 8.58 0.04
N LYS A 127 13.34 9.04 0.34
CA LYS A 127 13.04 10.44 0.59
C LYS A 127 12.66 10.69 2.04
N ALA A 128 12.87 11.90 2.53
CA ALA A 128 12.43 12.30 3.87
C ALA A 128 10.92 12.07 4.11
N THR A 129 10.09 12.24 3.05
CA THR A 129 8.65 11.94 3.14
C THR A 129 8.33 10.45 3.32
N ASP A 130 9.21 9.55 2.86
CA ASP A 130 9.06 8.12 3.08
C ASP A 130 9.38 7.80 4.56
N GLU A 131 10.41 8.44 5.11
CA GLU A 131 10.79 8.32 6.52
C GLU A 131 9.72 8.92 7.46
N GLU A 132 9.11 10.05 7.09
CA GLU A 132 7.97 10.61 7.83
C GLU A 132 6.82 9.59 7.97
N ILE A 133 6.50 8.87 6.89
CA ILE A 133 5.46 7.83 6.92
C ILE A 133 5.89 6.64 7.78
N MET A 134 7.15 6.19 7.68
CA MET A 134 7.65 5.10 8.51
C MET A 134 7.55 5.44 10.00
N ASN A 135 7.92 6.66 10.40
CA ASN A 135 7.76 7.14 11.78
C ASN A 135 6.31 7.13 12.23
N ILE A 136 5.37 7.58 11.37
CA ILE A 136 3.92 7.54 11.67
C ILE A 136 3.44 6.09 11.87
N LEU A 137 3.95 5.14 11.10
CA LEU A 137 3.59 3.72 11.22
C LEU A 137 4.15 3.11 12.50
N ASP A 138 5.39 3.44 12.88
CA ASP A 138 5.99 3.05 14.16
C ASP A 138 5.20 3.62 15.35
N ASP A 139 4.89 4.92 15.34
CA ASP A 139 4.12 5.60 16.38
C ASP A 139 2.68 5.04 16.52
N SER A 140 2.16 4.50 15.42
CA SER A 140 0.83 3.85 15.39
C SER A 140 0.89 2.36 15.71
N ALA A 141 2.08 1.78 15.94
CA ALA A 141 2.33 0.35 16.16
C ALA A 141 1.72 -0.54 15.03
N VAL A 142 1.77 -0.07 13.80
CA VAL A 142 1.21 -0.78 12.63
C VAL A 142 2.33 -1.38 11.81
N VAL A 143 2.35 -2.71 11.73
CA VAL A 143 3.36 -3.44 10.93
C VAL A 143 3.27 -3.04 9.47
N TYR A 144 4.42 -2.67 8.89
CA TYR A 144 4.51 -2.35 7.46
C TYR A 144 5.65 -3.10 6.78
N GLN A 145 5.48 -3.35 5.48
CA GLN A 145 6.46 -4.03 4.63
C GLN A 145 6.76 -3.17 3.41
N ILE A 146 8.04 -2.99 3.09
CA ILE A 146 8.45 -2.21 1.93
C ILE A 146 8.24 -3.01 0.65
N ILE A 147 7.67 -2.35 -0.36
CA ILE A 147 7.62 -2.86 -1.74
C ILE A 147 8.36 -1.88 -2.65
N LEU A 148 9.46 -2.32 -3.23
CA LEU A 148 10.11 -1.62 -4.33
C LEU A 148 9.30 -1.80 -5.61
N THR A 149 8.93 -0.70 -6.25
CA THR A 149 8.21 -0.71 -7.52
C THR A 149 9.12 -0.31 -8.67
N LYS A 150 8.71 -0.64 -9.90
CA LYS A 150 9.39 -0.27 -11.16
C LYS A 150 10.84 -0.76 -11.26
N ILE A 151 11.12 -1.92 -10.70
CA ILE A 151 12.48 -2.50 -10.73
C ILE A 151 12.98 -2.79 -12.15
N ASP A 152 12.09 -2.87 -13.12
CA ASP A 152 12.41 -2.98 -14.55
C ASP A 152 13.06 -1.73 -15.15
N LYS A 153 13.06 -0.61 -14.42
CA LYS A 153 13.64 0.68 -14.85
C LYS A 153 15.02 0.96 -14.25
N ILE A 154 15.59 0.02 -13.51
CA ILE A 154 16.89 0.17 -12.86
C ILE A 154 17.78 -1.02 -13.21
N SER A 155 19.10 -0.79 -13.25
CA SER A 155 20.08 -1.83 -13.54
C SER A 155 20.59 -2.57 -12.30
N ASN A 156 20.59 -1.92 -11.14
CA ASN A 156 21.11 -2.49 -9.89
C ASN A 156 20.14 -2.27 -8.73
N ILE A 157 19.40 -3.31 -8.37
CA ILE A 157 18.48 -3.29 -7.25
C ILE A 157 19.19 -3.48 -5.90
N SER A 158 20.37 -4.10 -5.87
CA SER A 158 21.05 -4.47 -4.64
C SER A 158 21.41 -3.25 -3.80
N ASN A 159 21.93 -2.19 -4.43
CA ASN A 159 22.28 -0.95 -3.72
C ASN A 159 21.06 -0.30 -3.05
N ILE A 160 19.92 -0.29 -3.75
CA ILE A 160 18.68 0.29 -3.21
C ILE A 160 18.15 -0.56 -2.06
N LYS A 161 18.21 -1.90 -2.20
CA LYS A 161 17.84 -2.79 -1.09
C LYS A 161 18.70 -2.55 0.14
N GLN A 162 20.02 -2.48 0.01
CA GLN A 162 20.93 -2.23 1.12
C GLN A 162 20.66 -0.88 1.81
N GLU A 163 20.42 0.18 1.02
CA GLU A 163 20.04 1.49 1.57
C GLU A 163 18.76 1.39 2.42
N ILE A 164 17.75 0.71 1.92
CA ILE A 164 16.47 0.58 2.61
C ILE A 164 16.58 -0.38 3.80
N GLU A 165 17.33 -1.48 3.69
CA GLU A 165 17.61 -2.41 4.81
C GLU A 165 18.26 -1.68 5.99
N ALA A 166 19.23 -0.82 5.72
CA ALA A 166 19.85 0.02 6.73
C ALA A 166 18.83 0.99 7.39
N LYS A 167 17.86 1.49 6.64
CA LYS A 167 16.79 2.35 7.15
C LYS A 167 15.80 1.56 8.01
N ILE A 168 15.22 0.48 7.49
CA ILE A 168 14.20 -0.29 8.21
C ILE A 168 14.72 -0.94 9.48
N SER A 169 16.03 -1.19 9.59
CA SER A 169 16.63 -1.72 10.83
C SER A 169 16.49 -0.77 12.03
N MET A 170 16.22 0.50 11.80
CA MET A 170 15.98 1.52 12.84
C MET A 170 14.48 1.67 13.18
N HIS A 171 13.58 0.96 12.49
CA HIS A 171 12.13 1.08 12.63
C HIS A 171 11.53 -0.19 13.24
N THR A 172 10.84 -0.04 14.35
CA THR A 172 10.34 -1.19 15.14
C THR A 172 9.16 -1.91 14.52
N ALA A 173 8.33 -1.20 13.74
CA ALA A 173 7.17 -1.77 13.06
C ALA A 173 7.50 -2.27 11.64
N ALA A 174 8.73 -2.07 11.15
CA ALA A 174 9.13 -2.50 9.83
C ALA A 174 9.28 -4.03 9.74
N PHE A 175 8.60 -4.65 8.78
CA PHE A 175 8.82 -6.06 8.45
C PHE A 175 10.14 -6.19 7.68
N PRO A 176 11.03 -7.13 8.06
CA PRO A 176 12.42 -7.14 7.56
C PRO A 176 12.57 -7.48 6.08
N GLU A 177 11.60 -8.18 5.48
CA GLU A 177 11.68 -8.58 4.09
C GLU A 177 11.21 -7.46 3.15
N ILE A 178 12.06 -7.08 2.19
CA ILE A 178 11.73 -6.11 1.14
C ILE A 178 11.30 -6.87 -0.12
N LEU A 179 10.08 -6.60 -0.57
CA LEU A 179 9.56 -7.12 -1.84
C LEU A 179 9.97 -6.21 -3.00
N ALA A 180 10.23 -6.81 -4.17
CA ALA A 180 10.68 -6.08 -5.35
C ALA A 180 9.78 -6.40 -6.54
N THR A 181 9.17 -5.36 -7.17
CA THR A 181 8.11 -5.56 -8.14
C THR A 181 8.24 -4.72 -9.40
N SER A 182 7.76 -5.27 -10.50
CA SER A 182 7.39 -4.54 -11.71
C SER A 182 5.99 -4.96 -12.15
N SER A 183 5.04 -4.05 -12.03
CA SER A 183 3.68 -4.29 -12.56
C SER A 183 3.65 -4.35 -14.09
N GLU A 184 4.59 -3.67 -14.77
CA GLU A 184 4.71 -3.68 -16.23
C GLU A 184 5.21 -5.03 -16.74
N LYS A 185 6.17 -5.64 -16.05
CA LYS A 185 6.78 -6.93 -16.41
C LYS A 185 6.23 -8.11 -15.61
N MET A 186 5.27 -7.88 -14.74
CA MET A 186 4.68 -8.88 -13.83
C MET A 186 5.71 -9.58 -12.94
N ILE A 187 6.82 -8.90 -12.62
CA ILE A 187 7.88 -9.43 -11.75
C ILE A 187 7.49 -9.19 -10.28
N GLY A 188 7.71 -10.19 -9.40
CA GLY A 188 7.49 -10.11 -7.95
C GLY A 188 6.01 -10.02 -7.52
N ILE A 189 5.04 -10.08 -8.46
CA ILE A 189 3.62 -10.02 -8.14
C ILE A 189 3.19 -11.21 -7.28
N SER A 190 3.67 -12.42 -7.63
CA SER A 190 3.41 -13.64 -6.86
C SER A 190 3.94 -13.56 -5.42
N ASP A 191 5.04 -12.84 -5.18
CA ASP A 191 5.60 -12.73 -3.83
C ASP A 191 4.76 -11.79 -2.96
N VAL A 192 4.22 -10.71 -3.55
CA VAL A 192 3.23 -9.86 -2.87
C VAL A 192 1.94 -10.66 -2.59
N GLN A 193 1.46 -11.46 -3.56
CA GLN A 193 0.30 -12.35 -3.35
C GLN A 193 0.54 -13.34 -2.20
N LYS A 194 1.73 -13.95 -2.11
CA LYS A 194 2.12 -14.81 -0.98
C LYS A 194 2.07 -14.07 0.34
N ALA A 195 2.66 -12.87 0.41
CA ALA A 195 2.67 -12.05 1.61
C ALA A 195 1.25 -11.67 2.08
N ILE A 196 0.33 -11.38 1.15
CA ILE A 196 -1.09 -11.11 1.45
C ILE A 196 -1.80 -12.40 1.92
N ALA A 197 -1.56 -13.54 1.25
CA ALA A 197 -2.20 -14.81 1.55
C ALA A 197 -1.88 -15.36 2.95
N THR A 198 -0.82 -14.88 3.60
CA THR A 198 -0.52 -15.25 5.00
C THR A 198 -1.63 -14.85 5.98
N PHE A 199 -2.52 -13.96 5.58
CA PHE A 199 -3.64 -13.48 6.41
C PHE A 199 -5.00 -14.10 6.04
N SER A 200 -5.06 -15.02 5.01
CA SER A 200 -6.31 -15.63 4.54
C SER A 200 -6.72 -16.88 5.34
#